data_b2e9c3ddef4666f7886d10bdbf16af21
#
_entry.id   b2e9c3ddef4666f7886d10bdbf16af21
#
_cell.length_a   1.000
_cell.length_b   1.000
_cell.length_c   1.000
_cell.angle_alpha   90.00
_cell.angle_beta   90.00
_cell.angle_gamma   90.00
#
_symmetry.space_group_name_H-M   'P 1'
#
loop_
_entity.id
_entity.type
_entity.pdbx_description
1 polymer ?
#
loop_
_entity_poly.entity_id
_entity_poly.type
_entity_poly.pdbx_seq_one_letter_code
_entity_poly.pdbx_strand_id
1 'polypeptide(L)'
;MPLTEPADDRSMLGKDDDGRRFLTGTFRELSAPAPPTDPTAFLVTKEHRRFVEFADTVRTHRYIGLCWGPPGVGKTQSAQHYAGTDDWARWQHNLANTTQPGPVPERVLQARTALWTPTVSATTREVDQALPRACQQISYAIDYHQHGKVDPFVHTDSAGSGLTELLIIDEADRLKTTGLEQVRDYYDRHRLGVILIGMPGIDKRLARYPQLYSRIGFAHEYRPLTNDELTALLNQRWHTNTATDDGDELARTAAGATVARITGGNFRLVDRLLIQVERIRKINNLNTVTPEVVDAARDALLIGR
;
A
#
# COMPACT_ATOMS: atom_id res chain seq x y z
N MET A 1 8.13 34.59 42.58
CA MET A 1 7.75 34.18 41.25
C MET A 1 6.82 32.96 41.40
N PRO A 2 5.55 33.06 41.05
CA PRO A 2 4.61 31.93 41.23
C PRO A 2 4.71 30.97 40.04
N LEU A 3 4.63 29.69 40.35
CA LEU A 3 4.54 28.57 39.43
C LEU A 3 3.17 28.62 38.76
N THR A 4 3.13 28.63 37.43
CA THR A 4 1.92 28.52 36.63
C THR A 4 1.51 27.06 36.54
N GLU A 5 0.30 26.74 37.00
CA GLU A 5 -0.37 25.47 36.83
C GLU A 5 -0.62 25.14 35.34
N PRO A 6 -0.61 23.86 34.95
CA PRO A 6 -0.99 23.48 33.60
C PRO A 6 -2.52 23.53 33.44
N ALA A 7 -2.97 24.11 32.32
CA ALA A 7 -4.36 24.25 31.95
C ALA A 7 -5.06 22.89 31.79
N ASP A 8 -6.26 22.81 32.33
CA ASP A 8 -7.18 21.68 32.37
C ASP A 8 -7.69 21.33 30.95
N ASP A 9 -7.30 20.17 30.44
CA ASP A 9 -7.56 19.66 29.07
C ASP A 9 -8.92 18.92 28.99
N ARG A 10 -9.98 19.46 29.59
CA ARG A 10 -11.31 18.81 29.65
C ARG A 10 -12.32 19.28 28.60
N SER A 11 -11.94 20.05 27.59
CA SER A 11 -12.91 20.68 26.67
C SER A 11 -13.02 20.04 25.26
N MET A 12 -12.44 18.87 25.00
CA MET A 12 -12.42 18.25 23.65
C MET A 12 -13.41 17.10 23.43
N LEU A 13 -14.44 16.95 24.26
CA LEU A 13 -15.44 15.90 24.10
C LEU A 13 -16.83 16.51 23.84
N GLY A 14 -17.31 16.43 22.60
CA GLY A 14 -18.71 16.69 22.25
C GLY A 14 -19.60 15.48 22.58
N LYS A 15 -20.91 15.72 22.74
CA LYS A 15 -21.93 14.68 22.89
C LYS A 15 -22.91 14.80 21.73
N ASP A 16 -23.33 13.67 21.15
CA ASP A 16 -24.44 13.61 20.21
C ASP A 16 -25.81 13.62 20.95
N ASP A 17 -26.89 13.69 20.19
CA ASP A 17 -28.26 13.71 20.72
C ASP A 17 -28.63 12.42 21.47
N ASP A 18 -27.87 11.33 21.32
CA ASP A 18 -28.00 10.06 22.03
C ASP A 18 -27.08 9.97 23.27
N GLY A 19 -26.35 11.04 23.60
CA GLY A 19 -25.47 11.13 24.77
C GLY A 19 -24.12 10.40 24.61
N ARG A 20 -23.75 9.93 23.44
CA ARG A 20 -22.47 9.30 23.18
C ARG A 20 -21.37 10.36 23.04
N ARG A 21 -20.23 10.14 23.67
CA ARG A 21 -19.08 11.04 23.60
C ARG A 21 -18.26 10.77 22.33
N PHE A 22 -17.96 11.81 21.58
CA PHE A 22 -17.03 11.77 20.43
C PHE A 22 -15.97 12.88 20.56
N LEU A 23 -14.81 12.63 19.99
CA LEU A 23 -13.73 13.59 19.95
C LEU A 23 -14.05 14.69 18.93
N THR A 24 -14.29 15.91 19.39
CA THR A 24 -14.33 17.10 18.55
C THR A 24 -12.89 17.60 18.30
N GLY A 25 -12.09 16.80 17.60
CA GLY A 25 -10.83 17.27 17.03
C GLY A 25 -11.11 17.83 15.65
N THR A 26 -10.93 19.14 15.43
CA THR A 26 -10.73 19.69 14.10
C THR A 26 -9.57 18.95 13.47
N PHE A 27 -9.86 18.08 12.51
CA PHE A 27 -8.84 17.55 11.61
C PHE A 27 -8.18 18.75 10.94
N ARG A 28 -6.98 19.09 11.39
CA ARG A 28 -6.14 20.04 10.68
C ARG A 28 -5.97 19.45 9.29
N GLU A 29 -6.57 20.06 8.28
CA GLU A 29 -6.32 19.72 6.89
C GLU A 29 -4.81 19.81 6.69
N LEU A 30 -4.15 18.67 6.71
CA LEU A 30 -2.80 18.55 6.21
C LEU A 30 -2.92 18.90 4.73
N SER A 31 -2.39 20.05 4.36
CA SER A 31 -2.27 20.47 2.97
C SER A 31 -1.81 19.27 2.16
N ALA A 32 -2.58 18.90 1.15
CA ALA A 32 -2.23 17.79 0.28
C ALA A 32 -0.80 18.04 -0.22
N PRO A 33 0.12 17.08 -0.15
CA PRO A 33 1.45 17.24 -0.69
C PRO A 33 1.34 17.63 -2.15
N ALA A 34 2.18 18.57 -2.59
CA ALA A 34 2.23 18.99 -3.99
C ALA A 34 2.32 17.75 -4.90
N PRO A 35 1.58 17.70 -6.02
CA PRO A 35 1.56 16.54 -6.88
C PRO A 35 2.96 16.20 -7.35
N PRO A 36 3.34 14.91 -7.39
CA PRO A 36 4.63 14.50 -7.90
C PRO A 36 4.74 14.89 -9.38
N THR A 37 5.79 15.60 -9.75
CA THR A 37 6.10 16.00 -11.13
C THR A 37 6.60 14.84 -11.98
N ASP A 38 6.94 13.71 -11.35
CA ASP A 38 7.40 12.48 -12.00
C ASP A 38 6.20 11.57 -12.32
N PRO A 39 5.95 11.23 -13.60
CA PRO A 39 4.86 10.34 -13.99
C PRO A 39 5.00 8.91 -13.43
N THR A 40 6.17 8.54 -12.92
CA THR A 40 6.42 7.24 -12.25
C THR A 40 6.20 7.30 -10.75
N ALA A 41 5.95 8.48 -10.17
CA ALA A 41 5.78 8.64 -8.74
C ALA A 41 4.50 7.95 -8.24
N PHE A 42 4.62 7.31 -7.07
CA PHE A 42 3.50 6.62 -6.43
C PHE A 42 2.35 7.58 -6.12
N LEU A 43 1.14 7.22 -6.56
CA LEU A 43 -0.05 8.01 -6.31
C LEU A 43 -0.73 7.63 -4.99
N VAL A 44 -0.85 8.57 -4.07
CA VAL A 44 -1.53 8.40 -2.78
C VAL A 44 -3.05 8.55 -2.96
N THR A 45 -3.77 7.43 -3.12
CA THR A 45 -5.23 7.39 -3.20
C THR A 45 -5.89 7.33 -1.81
N LYS A 46 -7.22 7.50 -1.74
CA LYS A 46 -7.96 7.28 -0.48
C LYS A 46 -7.83 5.83 0.01
N GLU A 47 -7.89 4.87 -0.92
CA GLU A 47 -7.73 3.45 -0.58
C GLU A 47 -6.32 3.14 -0.07
N HIS A 48 -5.29 3.80 -0.62
CA HIS A 48 -3.94 3.68 -0.05
C HIS A 48 -3.89 4.21 1.40
N ARG A 49 -4.49 5.37 1.69
CA ARG A 49 -4.52 5.91 3.06
C ARG A 49 -5.24 4.97 4.03
N ARG A 50 -6.38 4.39 3.63
CA ARG A 50 -7.10 3.37 4.41
C ARG A 50 -6.27 2.11 4.60
N PHE A 51 -5.52 1.70 3.58
CA PHE A 51 -4.59 0.58 3.70
C PHE A 51 -3.47 0.88 4.71
N VAL A 52 -2.92 2.09 4.72
CA VAL A 52 -1.90 2.52 5.69
C VAL A 52 -2.47 2.46 7.11
N GLU A 53 -3.67 3.04 7.34
CA GLU A 53 -4.35 2.98 8.63
C GLU A 53 -4.62 1.53 9.08
N PHE A 54 -5.09 0.69 8.18
CA PHE A 54 -5.28 -0.74 8.42
C PHE A 54 -3.95 -1.43 8.79
N ALA A 55 -2.88 -1.17 8.05
CA ALA A 55 -1.57 -1.77 8.28
C ALA A 55 -0.97 -1.32 9.62
N ASP A 56 -1.07 -0.04 9.95
CA ASP A 56 -0.64 0.50 11.25
C ASP A 56 -1.43 -0.10 12.41
N THR A 57 -2.73 -0.30 12.23
CA THR A 57 -3.60 -0.94 13.22
C THR A 57 -3.19 -2.40 13.46
N VAL A 58 -2.98 -3.17 12.38
CA VAL A 58 -2.51 -4.57 12.46
C VAL A 58 -1.13 -4.64 13.14
N ARG A 59 -0.21 -3.74 12.75
CA ARG A 59 1.13 -3.65 13.34
C ARG A 59 1.08 -3.37 14.84
N THR A 60 0.31 -2.37 15.25
CA THR A 60 0.23 -1.92 16.64
C THR A 60 -0.39 -2.98 17.55
N HIS A 61 -1.47 -3.61 17.11
CA HIS A 61 -2.19 -4.60 17.90
C HIS A 61 -1.66 -6.02 17.73
N ARG A 62 -0.75 -6.23 16.75
CA ARG A 62 -0.15 -7.54 16.46
C ARG A 62 -1.18 -8.63 16.21
N TYR A 63 -2.20 -8.32 15.40
CA TYR A 63 -3.21 -9.27 14.93
C TYR A 63 -2.84 -9.80 13.54
N ILE A 64 -3.61 -10.78 13.06
CA ILE A 64 -3.65 -11.09 11.64
C ILE A 64 -4.66 -10.17 10.98
N GLY A 65 -4.23 -9.41 9.99
CA GLY A 65 -5.08 -8.60 9.11
C GLY A 65 -5.33 -9.31 7.79
N LEU A 66 -6.52 -9.17 7.24
CA LEU A 66 -6.89 -9.69 5.93
C LEU A 66 -7.23 -8.55 4.98
N CYS A 67 -6.47 -8.42 3.89
CA CYS A 67 -6.73 -7.45 2.83
C CYS A 67 -7.08 -8.17 1.52
N TRP A 68 -8.22 -7.82 0.90
CA TRP A 68 -8.60 -8.43 -0.38
C TRP A 68 -9.26 -7.40 -1.30
N GLY A 69 -9.30 -7.71 -2.58
CA GLY A 69 -9.96 -6.88 -3.58
C GLY A 69 -9.67 -7.38 -4.99
N PRO A 70 -10.34 -6.84 -6.02
CA PRO A 70 -10.14 -7.22 -7.40
C PRO A 70 -8.67 -7.11 -7.84
N PRO A 71 -8.26 -7.82 -8.91
CA PRO A 71 -6.92 -7.65 -9.45
C PRO A 71 -6.74 -6.25 -10.02
N GLY A 72 -5.53 -5.67 -9.84
CA GLY A 72 -5.18 -4.38 -10.45
C GLY A 72 -5.72 -3.13 -9.75
N VAL A 73 -6.32 -3.23 -8.56
CA VAL A 73 -6.79 -2.07 -7.78
C VAL A 73 -5.68 -1.34 -7.01
N GLY A 74 -4.48 -1.93 -6.88
CA GLY A 74 -3.33 -1.29 -6.22
C GLY A 74 -2.89 -1.90 -4.89
N LYS A 75 -3.42 -3.06 -4.46
CA LYS A 75 -3.07 -3.74 -3.20
C LYS A 75 -1.56 -3.93 -3.04
N THR A 76 -0.94 -4.60 -4.01
CA THR A 76 0.52 -4.86 -4.04
C THR A 76 1.33 -3.57 -3.98
N GLN A 77 0.96 -2.55 -4.78
CA GLN A 77 1.66 -1.27 -4.80
C GLN A 77 1.54 -0.54 -3.47
N SER A 78 0.37 -0.59 -2.83
CA SER A 78 0.20 0.00 -1.49
C SER A 78 1.04 -0.72 -0.44
N ALA A 79 1.12 -2.04 -0.48
CA ALA A 79 1.97 -2.82 0.41
C ALA A 79 3.45 -2.53 0.20
N GLN A 80 3.90 -2.47 -1.05
CA GLN A 80 5.28 -2.12 -1.42
C GLN A 80 5.64 -0.71 -0.97
N HIS A 81 4.76 0.26 -1.23
CA HIS A 81 4.98 1.64 -0.81
C HIS A 81 5.01 1.78 0.71
N TYR A 82 4.11 1.10 1.43
CA TYR A 82 4.09 1.08 2.89
C TYR A 82 5.38 0.49 3.47
N ALA A 83 5.81 -0.66 2.99
CA ALA A 83 7.02 -1.34 3.44
C ALA A 83 8.32 -0.65 2.96
N GLY A 84 8.25 0.28 2.00
CA GLY A 84 9.43 0.94 1.44
C GLY A 84 10.31 0.01 0.59
N THR A 85 9.71 -0.93 -0.17
CA THR A 85 10.46 -1.99 -0.87
C THR A 85 11.42 -1.48 -1.92
N ASP A 86 11.09 -0.40 -2.64
CA ASP A 86 11.99 0.18 -3.66
C ASP A 86 13.20 0.83 -3.01
N ASP A 87 12.99 1.54 -1.91
CA ASP A 87 14.07 2.14 -1.12
C ASP A 87 14.95 1.04 -0.50
N TRP A 88 14.31 -0.01 -0.01
CA TRP A 88 14.97 -1.19 0.53
C TRP A 88 15.84 -1.91 -0.50
N ALA A 89 15.32 -2.18 -1.69
CA ALA A 89 16.04 -2.85 -2.77
C ALA A 89 17.27 -2.03 -3.21
N ARG A 90 17.13 -0.71 -3.34
CA ARG A 90 18.24 0.20 -3.64
C ARG A 90 19.31 0.19 -2.56
N TRP A 91 18.91 0.23 -1.31
CA TRP A 91 19.83 0.18 -0.17
C TRP A 91 20.57 -1.16 -0.10
N GLN A 92 19.88 -2.30 -0.28
CA GLN A 92 20.51 -3.63 -0.34
C GLN A 92 21.51 -3.74 -1.48
N HIS A 93 21.18 -3.20 -2.66
CA HIS A 93 22.11 -3.18 -3.79
C HIS A 93 23.37 -2.39 -3.45
N ASN A 94 23.24 -1.24 -2.81
CA ASN A 94 24.38 -0.44 -2.39
C ASN A 94 25.21 -1.17 -1.31
N LEU A 95 24.56 -1.80 -0.33
CA LEU A 95 25.24 -2.60 0.69
C LEU A 95 26.12 -3.71 0.10
N ALA A 96 25.65 -4.34 -0.97
CA ALA A 96 26.40 -5.41 -1.64
C ALA A 96 27.57 -4.90 -2.49
N ASN A 97 27.52 -3.64 -2.95
CA ASN A 97 28.46 -3.11 -3.96
C ASN A 97 29.39 -2.00 -3.42
N THR A 98 29.23 -1.54 -2.18
CA THR A 98 30.05 -0.46 -1.60
C THR A 98 30.53 -0.83 -0.21
N THR A 99 31.71 -0.30 0.16
CA THR A 99 32.29 -0.48 1.50
C THR A 99 31.59 0.39 2.55
N GLN A 100 30.82 1.40 2.14
CA GLN A 100 30.03 2.27 3.00
C GLN A 100 28.64 2.43 2.39
N PRO A 101 27.69 1.56 2.72
CA PRO A 101 26.30 1.77 2.35
C PRO A 101 25.82 3.06 3.03
N GLY A 102 25.07 3.85 2.28
CA GLY A 102 24.41 5.03 2.84
C GLY A 102 23.48 4.68 4.00
N PRO A 103 22.85 5.68 4.62
CA PRO A 103 21.92 5.43 5.72
C PRO A 103 20.77 4.55 5.28
N VAL A 104 20.25 3.74 6.22
CA VAL A 104 19.03 2.95 5.98
C VAL A 104 17.86 3.90 5.66
N PRO A 105 17.05 3.63 4.64
CA PRO A 105 15.95 4.51 4.27
C PRO A 105 14.97 4.72 5.41
N GLU A 106 14.60 5.98 5.65
CA GLU A 106 13.70 6.37 6.75
C GLU A 106 12.37 5.63 6.71
N ARG A 107 11.81 5.41 5.52
CA ARG A 107 10.55 4.67 5.35
C ARG A 107 10.66 3.23 5.86
N VAL A 108 11.78 2.55 5.62
CA VAL A 108 12.02 1.18 6.12
C VAL A 108 12.09 1.17 7.65
N LEU A 109 12.76 2.17 8.23
CA LEU A 109 12.89 2.32 9.68
C LEU A 109 11.56 2.62 10.36
N GLN A 110 10.71 3.42 9.73
CA GLN A 110 9.38 3.77 10.25
C GLN A 110 8.38 2.62 10.09
N ALA A 111 8.38 1.97 8.93
CA ALA A 111 7.44 0.88 8.64
C ALA A 111 7.75 -0.39 9.44
N ARG A 112 9.02 -0.71 9.69
CA ARG A 112 9.48 -1.95 10.34
C ARG A 112 8.79 -3.19 9.79
N THR A 113 8.59 -3.20 8.47
CA THR A 113 7.69 -4.13 7.78
C THR A 113 8.46 -4.95 6.76
N ALA A 114 8.34 -6.27 6.88
CA ALA A 114 8.77 -7.22 5.87
C ALA A 114 7.64 -7.48 4.87
N LEU A 115 7.98 -7.56 3.58
CA LEU A 115 7.06 -7.97 2.53
C LEU A 115 7.58 -9.24 1.86
N TRP A 116 6.71 -10.22 1.70
CA TRP A 116 6.99 -11.45 0.98
C TRP A 116 5.83 -11.85 0.08
N THR A 117 6.16 -12.34 -1.12
CA THR A 117 5.20 -12.88 -2.07
C THR A 117 5.55 -14.35 -2.35
N PRO A 118 4.68 -15.31 -2.00
CA PRO A 118 4.93 -16.73 -2.27
C PRO A 118 5.06 -17.01 -3.76
N THR A 119 5.90 -17.99 -4.12
CA THR A 119 5.90 -18.53 -5.48
C THR A 119 4.59 -19.29 -5.75
N VAL A 120 4.25 -19.49 -7.03
CA VAL A 120 3.01 -20.21 -7.41
C VAL A 120 2.98 -21.64 -6.85
N SER A 121 4.15 -22.25 -6.71
CA SER A 121 4.34 -23.63 -6.21
C SER A 121 4.92 -23.68 -4.80
N ALA A 122 4.76 -22.62 -4.00
CA ALA A 122 5.35 -22.55 -2.67
C ALA A 122 5.07 -23.79 -1.83
N THR A 123 6.14 -24.44 -1.41
CA THR A 123 6.10 -25.60 -0.51
C THR A 123 6.07 -25.14 0.95
N THR A 124 5.64 -26.03 1.86
CA THR A 124 5.67 -25.76 3.30
C THR A 124 7.08 -25.40 3.79
N ARG A 125 8.10 -26.07 3.26
CA ARG A 125 9.51 -25.80 3.58
C ARG A 125 9.95 -24.41 3.12
N GLU A 126 9.51 -23.99 1.93
CA GLU A 126 9.80 -22.64 1.41
C GLU A 126 9.15 -21.58 2.30
N VAL A 127 7.91 -21.77 2.71
CA VAL A 127 7.22 -20.85 3.65
C VAL A 127 7.99 -20.76 4.97
N ASP A 128 8.34 -21.91 5.55
CA ASP A 128 9.07 -21.99 6.82
C ASP A 128 10.43 -21.28 6.78
N GLN A 129 11.10 -21.25 5.64
CA GLN A 129 12.37 -20.56 5.44
C GLN A 129 12.20 -19.07 5.08
N ALA A 130 11.17 -18.74 4.30
CA ALA A 130 11.00 -17.40 3.76
C ALA A 130 10.54 -16.39 4.82
N LEU A 131 9.64 -16.78 5.72
CA LEU A 131 9.10 -15.88 6.74
C LEU A 131 10.19 -15.36 7.71
N PRO A 132 11.01 -16.22 8.35
CA PRO A 132 12.10 -15.74 9.19
C PRO A 132 13.10 -14.90 8.40
N ARG A 133 13.47 -15.33 7.19
CA ARG A 133 14.44 -14.62 6.36
C ARG A 133 13.99 -13.21 6.02
N ALA A 134 12.72 -13.02 5.63
CA ALA A 134 12.18 -11.72 5.31
C ALA A 134 12.19 -10.78 6.54
N CYS A 135 11.78 -11.28 7.69
CA CYS A 135 11.79 -10.52 8.94
C CYS A 135 13.22 -10.21 9.42
N GLN A 136 14.15 -11.17 9.35
CA GLN A 136 15.54 -10.96 9.71
C GLN A 136 16.20 -9.84 8.91
N GLN A 137 15.94 -9.77 7.60
CA GLN A 137 16.52 -8.73 6.74
C GLN A 137 16.15 -7.32 7.21
N ILE A 138 14.90 -7.11 7.58
CA ILE A 138 14.43 -5.82 8.12
C ILE A 138 15.01 -5.57 9.52
N SER A 139 15.04 -6.59 10.38
CA SER A 139 15.63 -6.48 11.72
C SER A 139 17.10 -6.10 11.65
N TYR A 140 17.86 -6.69 10.72
CA TYR A 140 19.27 -6.34 10.52
C TYR A 140 19.47 -4.90 10.02
N ALA A 141 18.59 -4.41 9.16
CA ALA A 141 18.67 -3.03 8.71
C ALA A 141 18.45 -2.04 9.87
N ILE A 142 17.45 -2.33 10.71
CA ILE A 142 17.14 -1.50 11.88
C ILE A 142 18.32 -1.54 12.87
N ASP A 143 18.88 -2.71 13.13
CA ASP A 143 20.04 -2.89 14.00
C ASP A 143 21.27 -2.17 13.46
N TYR A 144 21.54 -2.29 12.15
CA TYR A 144 22.60 -1.56 11.48
C TYR A 144 22.44 -0.05 11.64
N HIS A 145 21.22 0.47 11.51
CA HIS A 145 20.94 1.89 11.73
C HIS A 145 21.24 2.34 13.16
N GLN A 146 20.93 1.49 14.15
CA GLN A 146 21.11 1.81 15.57
C GLN A 146 22.58 1.72 16.04
N HIS A 147 23.33 0.77 15.52
CA HIS A 147 24.66 0.40 16.04
C HIS A 147 25.81 0.57 15.04
N GLY A 148 25.52 0.93 13.77
CA GLY A 148 26.52 1.12 12.70
C GLY A 148 27.19 -0.16 12.21
N LYS A 149 26.79 -1.32 12.73
CA LYS A 149 27.27 -2.65 12.33
C LYS A 149 26.21 -3.69 12.61
N VAL A 150 26.19 -4.74 11.81
CA VAL A 150 25.39 -5.94 12.05
C VAL A 150 26.29 -6.98 12.69
N ASP A 151 25.99 -7.39 13.92
CA ASP A 151 26.57 -8.58 14.52
C ASP A 151 25.54 -9.72 14.47
N PRO A 152 25.69 -10.66 13.51
CA PRO A 152 24.73 -11.74 13.36
C PRO A 152 24.68 -12.70 14.56
N PHE A 153 25.66 -12.62 15.51
CA PHE A 153 25.71 -13.49 16.67
C PHE A 153 25.17 -12.85 17.96
N VAL A 154 25.17 -11.52 18.05
CA VAL A 154 24.71 -10.80 19.25
C VAL A 154 23.21 -10.53 19.23
N HIS A 155 22.61 -10.40 18.04
CA HIS A 155 21.18 -10.03 17.87
C HIS A 155 20.33 -11.17 17.30
N THR A 156 20.88 -12.35 17.13
CA THR A 156 20.07 -13.55 16.93
C THR A 156 19.47 -13.98 18.27
N ASP A 157 18.49 -13.22 18.75
CA ASP A 157 17.40 -13.91 19.40
C ASP A 157 17.03 -15.05 18.47
N SER A 158 16.84 -16.24 18.99
CA SER A 158 16.52 -17.46 18.25
C SER A 158 15.32 -17.34 17.28
N ALA A 159 14.73 -16.19 17.18
CA ALA A 159 13.62 -15.78 16.35
C ALA A 159 13.99 -14.79 15.24
N GLY A 160 15.10 -14.06 15.28
CA GLY A 160 15.58 -13.16 14.21
C GLY A 160 14.64 -12.04 13.76
N SER A 161 13.49 -11.89 14.42
CA SER A 161 12.40 -10.99 14.00
C SER A 161 12.10 -9.90 15.03
N GLY A 162 12.92 -9.75 16.08
CA GLY A 162 12.63 -8.91 17.24
C GLY A 162 12.40 -7.41 16.92
N LEU A 163 12.97 -6.89 15.82
CA LEU A 163 12.82 -5.50 15.41
C LEU A 163 11.81 -5.31 14.26
N THR A 164 11.41 -6.38 13.57
CA THR A 164 10.34 -6.35 12.59
C THR A 164 9.00 -6.44 13.31
N GLU A 165 8.10 -5.51 13.01
CA GLU A 165 6.81 -5.39 13.71
C GLU A 165 5.64 -5.93 12.89
N LEU A 166 5.78 -5.95 11.55
CA LEU A 166 4.76 -6.39 10.62
C LEU A 166 5.36 -7.25 9.51
N LEU A 167 4.66 -8.33 9.16
CA LEU A 167 4.92 -9.14 7.97
C LEU A 167 3.72 -9.05 7.02
N ILE A 168 3.93 -8.58 5.82
CA ILE A 168 2.92 -8.58 4.76
C ILE A 168 3.20 -9.75 3.82
N ILE A 169 2.19 -10.59 3.60
CA ILE A 169 2.22 -11.71 2.64
C ILE A 169 1.30 -11.34 1.50
N ASP A 170 1.88 -10.94 0.38
CA ASP A 170 1.12 -10.62 -0.83
C ASP A 170 0.81 -11.91 -1.62
N GLU A 171 -0.29 -11.89 -2.37
CA GLU A 171 -0.79 -13.07 -3.10
C GLU A 171 -0.92 -14.33 -2.22
N ALA A 172 -1.44 -14.16 -1.01
CA ALA A 172 -1.64 -15.25 -0.04
C ALA A 172 -2.56 -16.38 -0.57
N ASP A 173 -3.30 -16.13 -1.64
CA ASP A 173 -4.07 -17.16 -2.37
C ASP A 173 -3.21 -18.29 -2.91
N ARG A 174 -1.91 -18.06 -3.14
CA ARG A 174 -0.96 -19.08 -3.60
C ARG A 174 -0.62 -20.10 -2.53
N LEU A 175 -0.78 -19.75 -1.25
CA LEU A 175 -0.48 -20.63 -0.14
C LEU A 175 -1.52 -21.75 -0.05
N LYS A 176 -1.05 -23.00 0.02
CA LYS A 176 -1.88 -24.15 0.36
C LYS A 176 -2.24 -24.11 1.86
N THR A 177 -3.14 -24.99 2.30
CA THR A 177 -3.54 -25.13 3.71
C THR A 177 -2.33 -25.27 4.64
N THR A 178 -1.38 -26.13 4.28
CA THR A 178 -0.17 -26.35 5.07
C THR A 178 0.73 -25.12 5.15
N GLY A 179 0.77 -24.30 4.09
CA GLY A 179 1.48 -23.02 4.11
C GLY A 179 0.79 -21.97 5.00
N LEU A 180 -0.54 -21.94 4.99
CA LEU A 180 -1.31 -21.07 5.90
C LEU A 180 -1.13 -21.48 7.36
N GLU A 181 -1.03 -22.78 7.66
CA GLU A 181 -0.72 -23.27 9.00
C GLU A 181 0.71 -22.90 9.44
N GLN A 182 1.68 -22.89 8.53
CA GLN A 182 3.03 -22.36 8.83
C GLN A 182 3.01 -20.87 9.16
N VAL A 183 2.22 -20.09 8.41
CA VAL A 183 2.03 -18.65 8.72
C VAL A 183 1.43 -18.46 10.10
N ARG A 184 0.39 -19.23 10.45
CA ARG A 184 -0.25 -19.19 11.78
C ARG A 184 0.76 -19.55 12.88
N ASP A 185 1.51 -20.63 12.69
CA ASP A 185 2.51 -21.09 13.66
C ASP A 185 3.63 -20.05 13.83
N TYR A 186 4.08 -19.46 12.75
CA TYR A 186 5.04 -18.35 12.79
C TYR A 186 4.49 -17.15 13.56
N TYR A 187 3.25 -16.72 13.28
CA TYR A 187 2.57 -15.65 14.00
C TYR A 187 2.47 -15.94 15.51
N ASP A 188 2.03 -17.15 15.87
CA ASP A 188 1.86 -17.53 17.29
C ASP A 188 3.18 -17.48 18.06
N ARG A 189 4.31 -17.79 17.40
CA ARG A 189 5.64 -17.80 18.04
C ARG A 189 6.29 -16.42 18.14
N HIS A 190 6.06 -15.50 17.20
CA HIS A 190 6.89 -14.29 17.06
C HIS A 190 6.20 -12.98 17.47
N ARG A 191 4.93 -13.00 17.80
CA ARG A 191 4.17 -11.83 18.28
C ARG A 191 4.29 -10.57 17.40
N LEU A 192 4.35 -10.72 16.09
CA LEU A 192 4.34 -9.63 15.12
C LEU A 192 2.98 -9.54 14.43
N GLY A 193 2.63 -8.39 13.87
CA GLY A 193 1.45 -8.28 13.02
C GLY A 193 1.66 -9.05 11.71
N VAL A 194 0.61 -9.66 11.16
CA VAL A 194 0.67 -10.31 9.84
C VAL A 194 -0.48 -9.79 8.98
N ILE A 195 -0.20 -9.37 7.75
CA ILE A 195 -1.24 -9.06 6.76
C ILE A 195 -1.20 -10.10 5.65
N LEU A 196 -2.35 -10.72 5.40
CA LEU A 196 -2.57 -11.58 4.24
C LEU A 196 -3.29 -10.76 3.16
N ILE A 197 -2.65 -10.59 1.99
CA ILE A 197 -3.26 -9.91 0.85
C ILE A 197 -3.66 -10.96 -0.18
N GLY A 198 -4.92 -10.89 -0.65
CA GLY A 198 -5.41 -11.85 -1.63
C GLY A 198 -6.49 -11.33 -2.56
N MET A 199 -7.08 -12.26 -3.29
CA MET A 199 -8.19 -12.01 -4.22
C MET A 199 -9.54 -12.11 -3.52
N PRO A 200 -10.63 -11.59 -4.09
CA PRO A 200 -11.97 -11.80 -3.57
C PRO A 200 -12.27 -13.29 -3.37
N GLY A 201 -12.80 -13.65 -2.20
CA GLY A 201 -13.07 -15.03 -1.80
C GLY A 201 -12.00 -15.65 -0.90
N ILE A 202 -10.85 -14.98 -0.69
CA ILE A 202 -9.86 -15.44 0.30
C ILE A 202 -10.46 -15.48 1.71
N ASP A 203 -11.33 -14.55 2.06
CA ASP A 203 -12.09 -14.49 3.30
C ASP A 203 -12.89 -15.79 3.54
N LYS A 204 -13.66 -16.23 2.54
CA LYS A 204 -14.44 -17.47 2.59
C LYS A 204 -13.54 -18.71 2.66
N ARG A 205 -12.39 -18.66 2.00
CA ARG A 205 -11.40 -19.73 2.07
C ARG A 205 -10.81 -19.85 3.47
N LEU A 206 -10.37 -18.72 4.07
CA LEU A 206 -9.78 -18.71 5.41
C LEU A 206 -10.80 -19.08 6.50
N ALA A 207 -12.08 -18.79 6.32
CA ALA A 207 -13.14 -19.21 7.25
C ALA A 207 -13.23 -20.73 7.42
N ARG A 208 -12.68 -21.51 6.49
CA ARG A 208 -12.59 -22.99 6.58
C ARG A 208 -11.46 -23.46 7.50
N TYR A 209 -10.63 -22.54 8.00
CA TYR A 209 -9.51 -22.82 8.90
C TYR A 209 -9.71 -22.08 10.24
N PRO A 210 -10.52 -22.63 11.16
CA PRO A 210 -10.93 -21.92 12.39
C PRO A 210 -9.76 -21.43 13.23
N GLN A 211 -8.65 -22.18 13.25
CA GLN A 211 -7.47 -21.82 14.02
C GLN A 211 -6.76 -20.58 13.50
N LEU A 212 -6.69 -20.38 12.18
CA LEU A 212 -6.16 -19.16 11.57
C LEU A 212 -7.20 -18.04 11.62
N TYR A 213 -8.47 -18.37 11.30
CA TYR A 213 -9.56 -17.40 11.24
C TYR A 213 -9.81 -16.68 12.57
N SER A 214 -9.70 -17.40 13.69
CA SER A 214 -9.86 -16.82 15.04
C SER A 214 -8.80 -15.78 15.41
N ARG A 215 -7.70 -15.68 14.66
CA ARG A 215 -6.62 -14.72 14.86
C ARG A 215 -6.74 -13.50 13.96
N ILE A 216 -7.69 -13.51 13.02
CA ILE A 216 -7.96 -12.36 12.16
C ILE A 216 -8.70 -11.33 12.98
N GLY A 217 -8.01 -10.23 13.32
CA GLY A 217 -8.58 -9.13 14.10
C GLY A 217 -9.12 -8.00 13.22
N PHE A 218 -8.56 -7.82 12.01
CA PHE A 218 -8.94 -6.74 11.11
C PHE A 218 -9.10 -7.22 9.68
N ALA A 219 -10.03 -6.58 8.96
CA ALA A 219 -10.32 -6.90 7.57
C ALA A 219 -10.46 -5.60 6.76
N HIS A 220 -9.82 -5.56 5.59
CA HIS A 220 -9.84 -4.43 4.68
C HIS A 220 -10.17 -4.88 3.26
N GLU A 221 -11.30 -4.44 2.74
CA GLU A 221 -11.64 -4.63 1.33
C GLU A 221 -11.06 -3.47 0.51
N TYR A 222 -10.07 -3.76 -0.31
CA TYR A 222 -9.44 -2.79 -1.20
C TYR A 222 -10.28 -2.59 -2.46
N ARG A 223 -10.77 -1.38 -2.65
CA ARG A 223 -11.74 -1.03 -3.70
C ARG A 223 -11.08 -0.38 -4.91
N PRO A 224 -11.72 -0.43 -6.09
CA PRO A 224 -11.35 0.41 -7.23
C PRO A 224 -11.46 1.89 -6.89
N LEU A 225 -10.79 2.74 -7.69
CA LEU A 225 -10.94 4.19 -7.61
C LEU A 225 -12.40 4.59 -7.78
N THR A 226 -12.85 5.52 -6.96
CA THR A 226 -14.14 6.19 -7.16
C THR A 226 -14.08 7.14 -8.35
N ASN A 227 -15.22 7.56 -8.87
CA ASN A 227 -15.26 8.55 -9.96
C ASN A 227 -14.56 9.85 -9.58
N ASP A 228 -14.71 10.32 -8.35
CA ASP A 228 -14.07 11.54 -7.86
C ASP A 228 -12.54 11.40 -7.81
N GLU A 229 -12.05 10.27 -7.33
CA GLU A 229 -10.61 9.96 -7.29
C GLU A 229 -10.03 9.85 -8.69
N LEU A 230 -10.75 9.18 -9.58
CA LEU A 230 -10.35 9.06 -10.98
C LEU A 230 -10.32 10.42 -11.66
N THR A 231 -11.34 11.26 -11.46
CA THR A 231 -11.37 12.64 -11.99
C THR A 231 -10.20 13.46 -11.46
N ALA A 232 -9.93 13.41 -10.17
CA ALA A 232 -8.78 14.10 -9.57
C ALA A 232 -7.45 13.63 -10.16
N LEU A 233 -7.28 12.32 -10.36
CA LEU A 233 -6.11 11.73 -11.01
C LEU A 233 -5.95 12.20 -12.45
N LEU A 234 -7.04 12.19 -13.23
CA LEU A 234 -7.01 12.61 -14.62
C LEU A 234 -6.69 14.10 -14.75
N ASN A 235 -7.30 14.94 -13.92
CA ASN A 235 -6.99 16.34 -13.86
C ASN A 235 -5.50 16.58 -13.54
N GLN A 236 -4.96 15.89 -12.56
CA GLN A 236 -3.53 15.98 -12.25
C GLN A 236 -2.64 15.60 -13.44
N ARG A 237 -2.99 14.54 -14.17
CA ARG A 237 -2.21 14.05 -15.32
C ARG A 237 -2.35 14.94 -16.57
N TRP A 238 -3.49 15.57 -16.77
CA TRP A 238 -3.80 16.32 -18.00
C TRP A 238 -3.59 17.83 -17.86
N HIS A 239 -3.53 18.37 -16.64
CA HIS A 239 -3.31 19.81 -16.41
C HIS A 239 -1.87 20.31 -16.58
N THR A 240 -0.91 19.45 -16.92
CA THR A 240 0.50 19.82 -16.85
C THR A 240 0.99 20.75 -17.95
N ASN A 241 0.20 21.15 -18.99
CA ASN A 241 0.82 21.88 -20.11
C ASN A 241 0.00 22.87 -20.93
N THR A 242 -1.23 23.29 -20.62
CA THR A 242 -1.88 24.29 -21.48
C THR A 242 -2.80 25.26 -20.74
N ALA A 243 -2.74 26.54 -21.16
CA ALA A 243 -3.77 27.56 -20.85
C ALA A 243 -5.14 27.03 -21.34
N THR A 244 -6.12 27.03 -20.46
CA THR A 244 -7.42 26.39 -20.68
C THR A 244 -8.33 27.27 -21.52
N ASP A 245 -8.72 26.77 -22.69
CA ASP A 245 -9.93 27.17 -23.40
C ASP A 245 -11.13 26.36 -22.84
N ASP A 246 -12.30 26.97 -22.69
CA ASP A 246 -13.52 26.31 -22.13
C ASP A 246 -13.92 25.04 -22.93
N GLY A 247 -13.63 25.02 -24.23
CA GLY A 247 -13.84 23.83 -25.08
C GLY A 247 -12.97 22.64 -24.70
N ASP A 248 -11.77 22.87 -24.23
CA ASP A 248 -10.81 21.87 -23.77
C ASP A 248 -11.25 21.23 -22.44
N GLU A 249 -11.92 21.96 -21.56
CA GLU A 249 -12.42 21.44 -20.30
C GLU A 249 -13.60 20.48 -20.49
N LEU A 250 -14.52 20.84 -21.40
CA LEU A 250 -15.65 19.96 -21.75
C LEU A 250 -15.17 18.65 -22.38
N ALA A 251 -14.21 18.72 -23.33
CA ALA A 251 -13.63 17.53 -23.97
C ALA A 251 -12.92 16.63 -22.94
N ARG A 252 -12.15 17.21 -22.03
CA ARG A 252 -11.49 16.47 -20.95
C ARG A 252 -12.46 15.80 -19.98
N THR A 253 -13.54 16.48 -19.62
CA THR A 253 -14.59 15.91 -18.77
C THR A 253 -15.25 14.71 -19.44
N ALA A 254 -15.59 14.81 -20.73
CA ALA A 254 -16.16 13.73 -21.51
C ALA A 254 -15.16 12.56 -21.69
N ALA A 255 -13.88 12.85 -21.92
CA ALA A 255 -12.82 11.86 -21.98
C ALA A 255 -12.65 11.14 -20.63
N GLY A 256 -12.72 11.89 -19.52
CA GLY A 256 -12.68 11.32 -18.16
C GLY A 256 -13.82 10.34 -17.88
N ALA A 257 -15.05 10.70 -18.28
CA ALA A 257 -16.20 9.80 -18.19
C ALA A 257 -16.00 8.51 -19.03
N THR A 258 -15.39 8.64 -20.21
CA THR A 258 -15.05 7.49 -21.05
C THR A 258 -14.00 6.59 -20.39
N VAL A 259 -12.96 7.15 -19.78
CA VAL A 259 -11.96 6.39 -19.00
C VAL A 259 -12.64 5.65 -17.84
N ALA A 260 -13.52 6.32 -17.08
CA ALA A 260 -14.27 5.70 -15.98
C ALA A 260 -15.11 4.49 -16.46
N ARG A 261 -15.83 4.65 -17.55
CA ARG A 261 -16.65 3.60 -18.15
C ARG A 261 -15.84 2.40 -18.62
N ILE A 262 -14.68 2.63 -19.24
CA ILE A 262 -13.80 1.56 -19.76
C ILE A 262 -13.11 0.80 -18.63
N THR A 263 -12.65 1.50 -17.61
CA THR A 263 -11.77 0.93 -16.58
C THR A 263 -12.50 0.49 -15.32
N GLY A 264 -13.71 1.00 -15.07
CA GLY A 264 -14.43 0.78 -13.81
C GLY A 264 -13.63 1.19 -12.58
N GLY A 265 -12.72 2.17 -12.70
CA GLY A 265 -11.83 2.60 -11.62
C GLY A 265 -10.69 1.63 -11.29
N ASN A 266 -10.47 0.59 -12.11
CA ASN A 266 -9.35 -0.32 -11.93
C ASN A 266 -8.03 0.38 -12.23
N PHE A 267 -7.20 0.58 -11.22
CA PHE A 267 -5.97 1.38 -11.31
C PHE A 267 -5.02 0.90 -12.42
N ARG A 268 -4.82 -0.42 -12.55
CA ARG A 268 -3.95 -1.00 -13.60
C ARG A 268 -4.47 -0.72 -15.00
N LEU A 269 -5.81 -0.77 -15.18
CA LEU A 269 -6.43 -0.46 -16.46
C LEU A 269 -6.35 1.03 -16.76
N VAL A 270 -6.59 1.88 -15.77
CA VAL A 270 -6.43 3.35 -15.88
C VAL A 270 -5.00 3.67 -16.33
N ASP A 271 -3.99 3.17 -15.63
CA ASP A 271 -2.59 3.46 -15.95
C ASP A 271 -2.22 3.03 -17.37
N ARG A 272 -2.57 1.80 -17.77
CA ARG A 272 -2.33 1.30 -19.13
C ARG A 272 -3.05 2.13 -20.20
N LEU A 273 -4.29 2.51 -19.94
CA LEU A 273 -5.08 3.31 -20.88
C LEU A 273 -4.46 4.70 -21.04
N LEU A 274 -4.06 5.35 -19.96
CA LEU A 274 -3.43 6.67 -19.99
C LEU A 274 -2.09 6.66 -20.73
N ILE A 275 -1.28 5.60 -20.59
CA ILE A 275 -0.05 5.43 -21.37
C ILE A 275 -0.35 5.40 -22.88
N GLN A 276 -1.40 4.69 -23.30
CA GLN A 276 -1.78 4.64 -24.72
C GLN A 276 -2.40 5.95 -25.22
N VAL A 277 -3.23 6.61 -24.41
CA VAL A 277 -3.75 7.95 -24.69
C VAL A 277 -2.60 8.92 -24.96
N GLU A 278 -1.61 8.96 -24.08
CA GLU A 278 -0.47 9.85 -24.22
C GLU A 278 0.37 9.52 -25.46
N ARG A 279 0.54 8.23 -25.78
CA ARG A 279 1.21 7.80 -26.99
C ARG A 279 0.48 8.27 -28.25
N ILE A 280 -0.86 8.10 -28.33
CA ILE A 280 -1.67 8.52 -29.48
C ILE A 280 -1.62 10.04 -29.61
N ARG A 281 -1.75 10.77 -28.49
CA ARG A 281 -1.63 12.22 -28.46
C ARG A 281 -0.32 12.72 -29.07
N LYS A 282 0.80 12.14 -28.65
CA LYS A 282 2.14 12.50 -29.17
C LYS A 282 2.30 12.20 -30.67
N ILE A 283 1.86 11.02 -31.13
CA ILE A 283 2.01 10.62 -32.53
C ILE A 283 1.19 11.54 -33.46
N ASN A 284 0.01 11.95 -33.02
CA ASN A 284 -0.89 12.77 -33.83
C ASN A 284 -0.79 14.29 -33.55
N ASN A 285 0.18 14.71 -32.71
CA ASN A 285 0.36 16.11 -32.31
C ASN A 285 -0.93 16.75 -31.77
N LEU A 286 -1.71 16.00 -30.98
CA LEU A 286 -2.96 16.49 -30.39
C LEU A 286 -2.67 17.26 -29.09
N ASN A 287 -3.27 18.40 -28.93
CA ASN A 287 -3.14 19.23 -27.72
C ASN A 287 -4.14 18.78 -26.65
N THR A 288 -5.31 18.26 -27.05
CA THR A 288 -6.42 17.92 -26.15
C THR A 288 -6.70 16.43 -26.16
N VAL A 289 -7.11 15.88 -25.02
CA VAL A 289 -7.61 14.51 -24.92
C VAL A 289 -9.12 14.52 -25.10
N THR A 290 -9.60 13.84 -26.16
CA THR A 290 -11.02 13.70 -26.44
C THR A 290 -11.49 12.25 -26.20
N PRO A 291 -12.81 11.99 -26.12
CA PRO A 291 -13.35 10.63 -26.03
C PRO A 291 -12.87 9.69 -27.14
N GLU A 292 -12.73 10.21 -28.37
CA GLU A 292 -12.27 9.43 -29.52
C GLU A 292 -10.80 8.96 -29.35
N VAL A 293 -9.95 9.80 -28.77
CA VAL A 293 -8.57 9.44 -28.44
C VAL A 293 -8.55 8.34 -27.38
N VAL A 294 -9.44 8.41 -26.39
CA VAL A 294 -9.56 7.39 -25.34
C VAL A 294 -10.09 6.07 -25.92
N ASP A 295 -11.10 6.11 -26.80
CA ASP A 295 -11.63 4.91 -27.45
C ASP A 295 -10.58 4.27 -28.40
N ALA A 296 -9.82 5.06 -29.16
CA ALA A 296 -8.71 4.58 -29.96
C ALA A 296 -7.60 3.93 -29.10
N ALA A 297 -7.33 4.51 -27.92
CA ALA A 297 -6.38 3.94 -26.96
C ALA A 297 -6.88 2.60 -26.39
N ARG A 298 -8.18 2.47 -26.10
CA ARG A 298 -8.81 1.21 -25.67
C ARG A 298 -8.65 0.12 -26.72
N ASP A 299 -8.86 0.44 -27.99
CA ASP A 299 -8.79 -0.55 -29.08
C ASP A 299 -7.36 -1.09 -29.28
N ALA A 300 -6.35 -0.33 -28.88
CA ALA A 300 -4.96 -0.77 -28.84
C ALA A 300 -4.63 -1.65 -27.60
N LEU A 301 -5.55 -1.79 -26.66
CA LEU A 301 -5.41 -2.59 -25.46
C LEU A 301 -6.37 -3.79 -25.50
N LEU A 302 -5.91 -4.95 -25.03
CA LEU A 302 -6.78 -6.12 -24.81
C LEU A 302 -7.62 -5.91 -23.53
N ILE A 303 -8.50 -4.89 -23.54
CA ILE A 303 -9.41 -4.60 -22.44
C ILE A 303 -10.82 -4.95 -22.89
N GLY A 304 -11.43 -5.94 -22.24
CA GLY A 304 -12.85 -6.21 -22.32
C GLY A 304 -13.37 -6.47 -23.75
N ARG A 305 -12.94 -7.55 -24.37
CA ARG A 305 -13.69 -8.14 -25.49
C ARG A 305 -14.68 -9.16 -24.97
#